data_83214732ee7154e5ffc4a4ec9db49cf4
#
_entry.id   83214732ee7154e5ffc4a4ec9db49cf4
#
_cell.length_a   1.000
_cell.length_b   1.000
_cell.length_c   1.000
_cell.angle_alpha   90.00
_cell.angle_beta   90.00
_cell.angle_gamma   90.00
#
_symmetry.space_group_name_H-M   'P 1'
#
loop_
_entity.id
_entity.type
_entity.pdbx_description
1 polymer ?
#
loop_
_entity_poly.entity_id
_entity_poly.type
_entity_poly.pdbx_seq_one_letter_code
_entity_poly.pdbx_strand_id
1 'polypeptide(L)'
;MTDEWAALEFGLKAALGFALENRNGRSIAVLEISGVHLNPNGVVHGAVPFTMMDTAMGGAVMNTIDDGRRCATIEMQTRYHRPVATGTLTATAEVITAGRRVVHLRAETRDYDGRLVASATASFAVFEP
;
A
#
# COMPACT_ATOMS: atom_id res chain seq x y z
N MET A 1 -0.63 -7.74 17.45
CA MET A 1 -0.39 -7.57 16.01
C MET A 1 0.39 -8.76 15.50
N THR A 2 -0.02 -9.31 14.43
CA THR A 2 0.60 -10.48 13.84
C THR A 2 1.22 -10.12 12.50
N ASP A 3 2.17 -10.94 12.04
CA ASP A 3 2.77 -10.78 10.70
C ASP A 3 1.96 -11.50 9.63
N GLU A 4 0.75 -11.96 9.95
CA GLU A 4 -0.10 -12.70 9.02
C GLU A 4 -0.36 -11.94 7.73
N TRP A 5 -0.63 -10.65 7.84
CA TRP A 5 -0.88 -9.82 6.66
C TRP A 5 0.31 -9.78 5.73
N ALA A 6 1.51 -9.59 6.26
CA ALA A 6 2.73 -9.53 5.47
C ALA A 6 3.07 -10.86 4.79
N ALA A 7 2.61 -11.97 5.37
CA ALA A 7 2.83 -13.30 4.81
C ALA A 7 1.79 -13.72 3.77
N LEU A 8 0.71 -12.94 3.58
CA LEU A 8 -0.34 -13.29 2.62
C LEU A 8 0.17 -13.25 1.19
N GLU A 9 -0.21 -14.26 0.43
CA GLU A 9 0.01 -14.32 -1.00
C GLU A 9 -1.31 -14.22 -1.73
N PHE A 10 -1.35 -13.41 -2.79
CA PHE A 10 -2.53 -13.28 -3.65
C PHE A 10 -2.12 -12.87 -5.05
N GLY A 11 -3.00 -13.11 -6.01
CA GLY A 11 -2.66 -13.00 -7.43
C GLY A 11 -2.07 -11.67 -7.85
N LEU A 12 -2.66 -10.55 -7.42
CA LEU A 12 -2.19 -9.22 -7.84
C LEU A 12 -0.81 -8.89 -7.25
N LYS A 13 -0.57 -9.25 -5.99
CA LYS A 13 0.75 -9.10 -5.37
C LYS A 13 1.81 -9.88 -6.15
N ALA A 14 1.51 -11.12 -6.48
CA ALA A 14 2.43 -11.96 -7.25
C ALA A 14 2.66 -11.40 -8.66
N ALA A 15 1.60 -10.94 -9.33
CA ALA A 15 1.69 -10.40 -10.69
C ALA A 15 2.55 -9.14 -10.75
N LEU A 16 2.45 -8.24 -9.77
CA LEU A 16 3.29 -7.06 -9.70
C LEU A 16 4.64 -7.32 -9.07
N GLY A 17 4.74 -8.32 -8.19
CA GLY A 17 6.00 -8.74 -7.61
C GLY A 17 6.46 -7.94 -6.40
N PHE A 18 5.57 -7.24 -5.71
CA PHE A 18 5.96 -6.53 -4.50
C PHE A 18 5.88 -7.42 -3.26
N ALA A 19 6.65 -7.09 -2.24
CA ALA A 19 6.64 -7.74 -0.94
C ALA A 19 5.94 -6.85 0.08
N LEU A 20 5.36 -7.48 1.10
CA LEU A 20 4.74 -6.79 2.22
C LEU A 20 5.54 -7.07 3.48
N GLU A 21 5.67 -6.07 4.34
CA GLU A 21 6.33 -6.24 5.62
C GLU A 21 5.72 -5.30 6.66
N ASN A 22 5.86 -5.68 7.94
CA ASN A 22 5.57 -4.82 9.06
C ASN A 22 6.89 -4.35 9.64
N ARG A 23 7.07 -3.04 9.73
CA ARG A 23 8.30 -2.45 10.25
C ARG A 23 7.94 -1.39 11.27
N ASN A 24 8.28 -1.61 12.53
CA ASN A 24 7.97 -0.68 13.62
C ASN A 24 6.47 -0.34 13.69
N GLY A 25 5.61 -1.33 13.48
CA GLY A 25 4.16 -1.15 13.51
C GLY A 25 3.56 -0.53 12.25
N ARG A 26 4.38 -0.24 11.25
CA ARG A 26 3.92 0.30 9.95
C ARG A 26 3.82 -0.81 8.93
N SER A 27 2.78 -0.71 8.10
CA SER A 27 2.59 -1.61 6.97
C SER A 27 3.30 -1.03 5.75
N ILE A 28 4.15 -1.85 5.13
CA ILE A 28 5.06 -1.40 4.07
C ILE A 28 4.97 -2.36 2.90
N ALA A 29 4.92 -1.81 1.67
CA ALA A 29 5.05 -2.57 0.43
C ALA A 29 6.33 -2.13 -0.27
N VAL A 30 7.13 -3.10 -0.74
CA VAL A 30 8.43 -2.85 -1.38
C VAL A 30 8.47 -3.51 -2.75
N LEU A 31 8.91 -2.76 -3.75
CA LEU A 31 8.98 -3.23 -5.14
C LEU A 31 10.31 -2.86 -5.78
N GLU A 32 10.96 -3.83 -6.40
CA GLU A 32 12.04 -3.54 -7.36
C GLU A 32 11.41 -3.31 -8.73
N ILE A 33 11.61 -2.14 -9.30
CA ILE A 33 11.04 -1.77 -10.60
C ILE A 33 11.66 -2.61 -11.71
N SER A 34 10.82 -3.13 -12.60
CA SER A 34 11.26 -3.83 -13.80
C SER A 34 10.39 -3.39 -14.99
N GLY A 35 10.68 -3.92 -16.17
CA GLY A 35 9.97 -3.53 -17.38
C GLY A 35 8.46 -3.73 -17.34
N VAL A 36 7.97 -4.74 -16.58
CA VAL A 36 6.53 -5.01 -16.47
C VAL A 36 5.76 -3.90 -15.76
N HIS A 37 6.45 -3.05 -15.03
CA HIS A 37 5.83 -1.96 -14.27
C HIS A 37 5.70 -0.65 -15.04
N LEU A 38 6.30 -0.58 -16.23
CA LEU A 38 6.41 0.68 -16.97
C LEU A 38 5.21 0.91 -17.89
N ASN A 39 4.84 2.17 -18.02
CA ASN A 39 3.83 2.62 -18.97
C ASN A 39 4.51 2.89 -20.34
N PRO A 40 3.73 3.27 -21.40
CA PRO A 40 4.33 3.54 -22.71
C PRO A 40 5.37 4.67 -22.74
N ASN A 41 5.41 5.52 -21.72
CA ASN A 41 6.40 6.60 -21.62
C ASN A 41 7.70 6.15 -20.96
N GLY A 42 7.81 4.88 -20.56
CA GLY A 42 9.02 4.33 -19.94
C GLY A 42 9.18 4.67 -18.47
N VAL A 43 8.13 5.09 -17.80
CA VAL A 43 8.12 5.33 -16.35
C VAL A 43 7.06 4.44 -15.71
N VAL A 44 7.18 4.23 -14.38
CA VAL A 44 6.26 3.38 -13.64
C VAL A 44 4.82 3.82 -13.86
N HIS A 45 3.96 2.88 -14.25
CA HIS A 45 2.54 3.11 -14.40
C HIS A 45 1.93 3.48 -13.06
N GLY A 46 1.05 4.49 -13.05
CA GLY A 46 0.43 4.97 -11.82
C GLY A 46 -0.33 3.90 -11.04
N ALA A 47 -0.83 2.87 -11.71
CA ALA A 47 -1.50 1.74 -11.05
C ALA A 47 -0.58 0.97 -10.09
N VAL A 48 0.74 1.01 -10.29
CA VAL A 48 1.70 0.27 -9.46
C VAL A 48 1.80 0.87 -8.05
N PRO A 49 2.19 2.14 -7.86
CA PRO A 49 2.17 2.70 -6.51
C PRO A 49 0.76 2.77 -5.92
N PHE A 50 -0.28 2.94 -6.74
CA PHE A 50 -1.65 2.88 -6.27
C PHE A 50 -1.94 1.54 -5.58
N THR A 51 -1.63 0.42 -6.24
CA THR A 51 -1.85 -0.92 -5.68
C THR A 51 -1.02 -1.15 -4.44
N MET A 52 0.24 -0.73 -4.45
CA MET A 52 1.13 -0.86 -3.30
C MET A 52 0.59 -0.09 -2.09
N MET A 53 0.14 1.15 -2.29
CA MET A 53 -0.41 1.97 -1.20
C MET A 53 -1.73 1.40 -0.69
N ASP A 54 -2.62 0.99 -1.57
CA ASP A 54 -3.90 0.39 -1.18
C ASP A 54 -3.67 -0.87 -0.34
N THR A 55 -2.77 -1.73 -0.78
CA THR A 55 -2.45 -2.98 -0.07
C THR A 55 -1.79 -2.68 1.28
N ALA A 56 -0.85 -1.74 1.32
CA ALA A 56 -0.21 -1.35 2.58
C ALA A 56 -1.22 -0.74 3.57
N MET A 57 -2.16 0.07 3.08
CA MET A 57 -3.21 0.64 3.92
C MET A 57 -4.13 -0.45 4.47
N GLY A 58 -4.49 -1.45 3.65
CA GLY A 58 -5.24 -2.61 4.13
C GLY A 58 -4.52 -3.33 5.25
N GLY A 59 -3.20 -3.51 5.12
CA GLY A 59 -2.37 -4.09 6.16
C GLY A 59 -2.38 -3.26 7.45
N ALA A 60 -2.32 -1.95 7.32
CA ALA A 60 -2.37 -1.05 8.48
C ALA A 60 -3.70 -1.16 9.21
N VAL A 61 -4.83 -1.28 8.48
CA VAL A 61 -6.13 -1.52 9.09
C VAL A 61 -6.13 -2.87 9.83
N MET A 62 -5.69 -3.94 9.17
CA MET A 62 -5.69 -5.27 9.77
C MET A 62 -4.81 -5.36 11.01
N ASN A 63 -3.78 -4.53 11.10
CA ASN A 63 -2.95 -4.45 12.30
C ASN A 63 -3.68 -3.83 13.50
N THR A 64 -4.80 -3.14 13.26
CA THR A 64 -5.60 -2.54 14.35
C THR A 64 -6.77 -3.42 14.78
N ILE A 65 -7.05 -4.49 14.06
CA ILE A 65 -8.15 -5.42 14.35
C ILE A 65 -7.60 -6.81 14.65
N ASP A 66 -8.10 -7.43 15.72
CA ASP A 66 -7.68 -8.76 16.14
C ASP A 66 -8.86 -9.69 16.41
N ASP A 67 -10.06 -9.29 15.99
CA ASP A 67 -11.32 -9.97 16.32
C ASP A 67 -11.94 -10.74 15.13
N GLY A 68 -11.16 -10.97 14.08
CA GLY A 68 -11.61 -11.72 12.91
C GLY A 68 -12.38 -10.90 11.88
N ARG A 69 -12.58 -9.61 12.12
CA ARG A 69 -13.22 -8.74 11.15
C ARG A 69 -12.31 -8.53 9.94
N ARG A 70 -12.87 -8.05 8.87
CA ARG A 70 -12.19 -7.78 7.61
C ARG A 70 -12.32 -6.32 7.23
N CYS A 71 -11.55 -5.90 6.25
CA CYS A 71 -11.64 -4.54 5.75
C CYS A 71 -11.74 -4.53 4.21
N ALA A 72 -12.27 -3.42 3.70
CA ALA A 72 -12.33 -3.17 2.26
C ALA A 72 -12.22 -1.66 2.03
N THR A 73 -11.55 -1.29 0.95
CA THR A 73 -11.40 0.10 0.55
C THR A 73 -12.77 0.70 0.17
N ILE A 74 -13.13 1.81 0.78
CA ILE A 74 -14.31 2.58 0.38
C ILE A 74 -13.94 3.52 -0.75
N GLU A 75 -12.89 4.32 -0.57
CA GLU A 75 -12.38 5.24 -1.57
C GLU A 75 -10.92 5.54 -1.28
N MET A 76 -10.22 5.99 -2.30
CA MET A 76 -8.81 6.33 -2.21
C MET A 76 -8.53 7.47 -3.19
N GLN A 77 -7.89 8.52 -2.70
CA GLN A 77 -7.39 9.62 -3.53
C GLN A 77 -5.89 9.54 -3.61
N THR A 78 -5.36 9.53 -4.83
CA THR A 78 -3.93 9.41 -5.08
C THR A 78 -3.42 10.62 -5.85
N ARG A 79 -2.26 11.12 -5.45
CA ARG A 79 -1.53 12.16 -6.15
C ARG A 79 -0.16 11.64 -6.55
N TYR A 80 0.23 11.95 -7.77
CA TYR A 80 1.53 11.56 -8.31
C TYR A 80 2.42 12.80 -8.37
N HIS A 81 3.58 12.72 -7.73
CA HIS A 81 4.45 13.88 -7.53
C HIS A 81 5.67 13.86 -8.42
N ARG A 82 6.13 12.66 -8.83
CA ARG A 82 7.40 12.50 -9.55
C ARG A 82 7.38 11.21 -10.35
N PRO A 83 7.85 11.24 -11.63
CA PRO A 83 8.04 9.99 -12.36
C PRO A 83 9.26 9.24 -11.83
N VAL A 84 9.24 7.92 -11.99
CA VAL A 84 10.34 7.03 -11.60
C VAL A 84 10.39 5.88 -12.61
N ALA A 85 11.58 5.41 -12.97
CA ALA A 85 11.74 4.37 -13.98
C ALA A 85 12.55 3.16 -13.49
N THR A 86 13.37 3.32 -12.47
CA THR A 86 14.27 2.28 -11.97
C THR A 86 14.41 2.37 -10.47
N GLY A 87 14.96 1.32 -9.87
CA GLY A 87 15.27 1.26 -8.45
C GLY A 87 14.13 0.66 -7.63
N THR A 88 14.15 0.95 -6.35
CA THR A 88 13.20 0.41 -5.38
C THR A 88 12.12 1.43 -5.04
N LEU A 89 10.87 1.00 -5.06
CA LEU A 89 9.74 1.77 -4.53
C LEU A 89 9.36 1.23 -3.17
N THR A 90 9.10 2.12 -2.23
CA THR A 90 8.63 1.75 -0.90
C THR A 90 7.37 2.55 -0.58
N ALA A 91 6.27 1.84 -0.35
CA ALA A 91 5.01 2.44 0.07
C ALA A 91 4.82 2.17 1.55
N THR A 92 4.57 3.22 2.32
CA THR A 92 4.36 3.13 3.77
C THR A 92 2.99 3.69 4.11
N ALA A 93 2.21 2.94 4.88
CA ALA A 93 0.86 3.33 5.27
C ALA A 93 0.75 3.47 6.78
N GLU A 94 -0.07 4.44 7.19
CA GLU A 94 -0.40 4.64 8.59
C GLU A 94 -1.85 5.03 8.77
N VAL A 95 -2.43 4.64 9.91
CA VAL A 95 -3.78 5.01 10.30
C VAL A 95 -3.78 6.44 10.81
N ILE A 96 -4.70 7.26 10.30
CA ILE A 96 -4.94 8.62 10.81
C ILE A 96 -5.95 8.55 11.96
N THR A 97 -7.08 7.88 11.72
CA THR A 97 -8.16 7.75 12.70
C THR A 97 -8.81 6.39 12.53
N ALA A 98 -8.90 5.62 13.60
CA ALA A 98 -9.53 4.31 13.59
C ALA A 98 -10.89 4.37 14.29
N GLY A 99 -11.95 4.35 13.50
CA GLY A 99 -13.31 4.17 14.01
C GLY A 99 -13.65 2.68 14.04
N ARG A 100 -14.80 2.36 14.59
CA ARG A 100 -15.25 0.97 14.67
C ARG A 100 -15.60 0.39 13.30
N ARG A 101 -16.18 1.20 12.42
CA ARG A 101 -16.66 0.77 11.10
C ARG A 101 -15.90 1.37 9.94
N VAL A 102 -15.23 2.49 10.19
CA VAL A 102 -14.48 3.21 9.17
C VAL A 102 -13.14 3.62 9.73
N VAL A 103 -12.10 3.35 8.98
CA VAL A 103 -10.71 3.74 9.30
C VAL A 103 -10.24 4.69 8.21
N HIS A 104 -9.65 5.81 8.62
CA HIS A 104 -9.03 6.77 7.70
C HIS A 104 -7.52 6.61 7.75
N LEU A 105 -6.90 6.58 6.58
CA LEU A 105 -5.47 6.30 6.44
C LEU A 105 -4.82 7.25 5.45
N ARG A 106 -3.50 7.27 5.53
CA ARG A 106 -2.66 7.88 4.51
C ARG A 106 -1.50 6.95 4.17
N ALA A 107 -0.95 7.14 2.98
CA ALA A 107 0.21 6.40 2.52
C ALA A 107 1.08 7.29 1.64
N GLU A 108 2.36 6.95 1.59
CA GLU A 108 3.34 7.59 0.72
C GLU A 108 4.16 6.51 0.01
N THR A 109 4.47 6.75 -1.25
CA THR A 109 5.43 5.94 -2.00
C THR A 109 6.65 6.79 -2.28
N ARG A 110 7.83 6.27 -1.92
CA ARG A 110 9.11 6.94 -2.11
C ARG A 110 10.02 6.10 -2.98
N ASP A 111 10.92 6.78 -3.71
CA ASP A 111 11.93 6.12 -4.52
C ASP A 111 13.15 5.74 -3.65
N TYR A 112 14.17 5.16 -4.29
CA TYR A 112 15.39 4.73 -3.60
C TYR A 112 16.08 5.88 -2.86
N ASP A 113 16.03 7.09 -3.41
CA ASP A 113 16.65 8.27 -2.82
C ASP A 113 15.78 8.92 -1.74
N GLY A 114 14.63 8.34 -1.42
CA GLY A 114 13.71 8.86 -0.41
C GLY A 114 12.83 9.99 -0.92
N ARG A 115 12.77 10.23 -2.24
CA ARG A 115 11.94 11.29 -2.81
C ARG A 115 10.51 10.82 -2.95
N LEU A 116 9.56 11.71 -2.70
CA LEU A 116 8.14 11.40 -2.77
C LEU A 116 7.71 11.19 -4.22
N VAL A 117 7.22 10.00 -4.52
CA VAL A 117 6.73 9.61 -5.85
C VAL A 117 5.22 9.76 -5.93
N ALA A 118 4.51 9.28 -4.92
CA ALA A 118 3.06 9.34 -4.84
C ALA A 118 2.62 9.42 -3.39
N SER A 119 1.42 9.96 -3.18
CA SER A 119 0.79 9.98 -1.86
C SER A 119 -0.69 9.69 -1.99
N ALA A 120 -1.31 9.21 -0.92
CA ALA A 120 -2.73 8.88 -0.93
C ALA A 120 -3.34 9.09 0.44
N THR A 121 -4.65 9.35 0.42
CA THR A 121 -5.51 9.22 1.59
C THR A 121 -6.66 8.29 1.22
N ALA A 122 -7.17 7.57 2.20
CA ALA A 122 -8.23 6.58 1.95
C ALA A 122 -9.11 6.39 3.16
N SER A 123 -10.29 5.86 2.90
CA SER A 123 -11.21 5.36 3.92
C SER A 123 -11.46 3.89 3.65
N PHE A 124 -11.38 3.08 4.69
CA PHE A 124 -11.64 1.64 4.64
C PHE A 124 -12.83 1.31 5.53
N ALA A 125 -13.68 0.42 5.05
CA ALA A 125 -14.75 -0.16 5.86
C ALA A 125 -14.20 -1.35 6.65
N VAL A 126 -14.64 -1.50 7.90
CA VAL A 126 -14.37 -2.67 8.73
C VAL A 126 -15.69 -3.38 8.97
N PHE A 127 -15.73 -4.67 8.72
CA PHE A 127 -16.99 -5.43 8.74
C PHE A 127 -16.78 -6.88 9.20
N GLU A 128 -17.87 -7.49 9.62
CA GLU A 128 -17.88 -8.91 9.94
C GLU A 128 -17.74 -9.73 8.66
N PRO A 129 -17.01 -10.85 8.70
CA PRO A 129 -16.85 -11.72 7.54
C PRO A 129 -18.15 -12.36 7.08
#